data_8ac482fd985a725f13da467906c3b04d
#
_entry.id   8ac482fd985a725f13da467906c3b04d
#
_cell.length_a   1.000
_cell.length_b   1.000
_cell.length_c   1.000
_cell.angle_alpha   90.00
_cell.angle_beta   90.00
_cell.angle_gamma   90.00
#
_symmetry.space_group_name_H-M   'P 1'
#
loop_
_entity.id
_entity.type
_entity.pdbx_description
1 polymer ?
#
loop_
_entity_poly.entity_id
_entity_poly.type
_entity_poly.pdbx_seq_one_letter_code
_entity_poly.pdbx_strand_id
1 'polypeptide(L)' 'MNEHISKINILSLQITALLDLMMCANDSADISSIRVASEMCLTMHDELMAEVDKISREIKEQEKSKVIEILKEQDK' A
#
# COMPACT_ATOMS: atom_id res chain seq x y z
N MET A 1 -3.60 4.03 -12.46
CA MET A 1 -4.27 3.57 -11.23
C MET A 1 -4.23 2.06 -11.05
N ASN A 2 -4.49 1.28 -12.11
CA ASN A 2 -4.47 -0.19 -12.02
C ASN A 2 -3.12 -0.75 -11.59
N GLU A 3 -2.02 -0.14 -12.04
CA GLU A 3 -0.67 -0.57 -11.66
C GLU A 3 -0.42 -0.39 -10.17
N HIS A 4 -0.91 0.70 -9.58
CA HIS A 4 -0.77 0.97 -8.15
C HIS A 4 -1.59 -0.03 -7.33
N ILE A 5 -2.79 -0.34 -7.78
CA ILE A 5 -3.66 -1.31 -7.12
C ILE A 5 -3.02 -2.70 -7.14
N SER A 6 -2.44 -3.11 -8.28
CA SER A 6 -1.73 -4.37 -8.41
C SER A 6 -0.54 -4.46 -7.45
N LYS A 7 0.26 -3.39 -7.35
CA LYS A 7 1.37 -3.33 -6.40
C LYS A 7 0.91 -3.44 -4.95
N ILE A 8 -0.17 -2.74 -4.61
CA ILE A 8 -0.75 -2.79 -3.26
C ILE A 8 -1.19 -4.22 -2.93
N ASN A 9 -1.85 -4.89 -3.86
CA ASN A 9 -2.29 -6.27 -3.66
C ASN A 9 -1.11 -7.21 -3.45
N ILE A 10 -0.06 -7.09 -4.27
CA ILE A 10 1.14 -7.92 -4.14
C ILE A 10 1.82 -7.67 -2.80
N LEU A 11 2.01 -6.41 -2.41
CA LEU A 11 2.63 -6.05 -1.14
C LEU A 11 1.80 -6.55 0.04
N SER A 12 0.48 -6.43 -0.03
CA SER A 12 -0.43 -6.93 1.01
C SER A 12 -0.30 -8.45 1.17
N LEU A 13 -0.24 -9.19 0.06
CA LEU A 13 -0.06 -10.63 0.09
C LEU A 13 1.29 -11.03 0.69
N GLN A 14 2.35 -10.31 0.34
CA GLN A 14 3.68 -10.55 0.88
C GLN A 14 3.75 -10.28 2.38
N ILE A 15 3.15 -9.19 2.83
CA ILE A 15 3.08 -8.85 4.25
C ILE A 15 2.31 -9.93 5.01
N THR A 16 1.17 -10.36 4.49
CA THR A 16 0.35 -11.41 5.09
C THR A 16 1.12 -12.70 5.20
N ALA A 17 1.86 -13.09 4.16
CA ALA A 17 2.68 -14.30 4.16
C ALA A 17 3.77 -14.23 5.24
N LEU A 18 4.43 -13.08 5.38
CA LEU A 18 5.46 -12.90 6.40
C LEU A 18 4.87 -12.93 7.81
N LEU A 19 3.71 -12.31 8.01
CA LEU A 19 3.01 -12.35 9.29
C LEU A 19 2.60 -13.78 9.66
N ASP A 20 2.10 -14.55 8.68
CA ASP A 20 1.74 -15.96 8.90
C ASP A 20 2.95 -16.78 9.31
N LEU A 21 4.10 -16.56 8.65
CA LEU A 21 5.34 -17.23 9.02
C LEU A 21 5.77 -16.89 10.44
N MET A 22 5.65 -15.62 10.83
CA MET A 22 5.97 -15.19 12.19
C MET A 22 5.03 -15.80 13.22
N MET A 23 3.74 -15.90 12.90
CA MET A 23 2.75 -16.52 13.78
C MET A 23 2.94 -18.03 13.91
N CYS A 24 3.40 -18.67 12.84
CA CYS A 24 3.69 -20.10 12.84
C CYS A 24 5.04 -20.43 13.47
N ALA A 25 5.89 -19.41 13.67
CA ALA A 25 7.17 -19.58 14.35
C ALA A 25 6.90 -19.99 15.80
N ASN A 26 7.43 -21.13 16.19
CA ASN A 26 7.30 -21.61 17.55
C ASN A 26 8.58 -21.31 18.33
N ASP A 27 8.69 -21.84 19.56
CA ASP A 27 9.80 -21.56 20.47
C ASP A 27 11.17 -21.89 19.89
N SER A 28 11.23 -22.71 18.84
CA SER A 28 12.49 -23.06 18.18
C SER A 28 12.90 -22.07 17.10
N ALA A 29 12.06 -21.07 16.78
CA ALA A 29 12.40 -20.06 15.77
C ALA A 29 13.50 -19.14 16.30
N ASP A 30 14.51 -18.90 15.47
CA ASP A 30 15.60 -17.99 15.79
C ASP A 30 15.08 -16.55 15.87
N ILE A 31 15.44 -15.85 16.94
CA ILE A 31 15.11 -14.43 17.14
C ILE A 31 15.61 -13.60 15.97
N SER A 32 16.79 -13.92 15.42
CA SER A 32 17.35 -13.22 14.26
C SER A 32 16.45 -13.34 13.04
N SER A 33 15.86 -14.51 12.80
CA SER A 33 14.95 -14.72 11.67
C SER A 33 13.66 -13.91 11.83
N ILE A 34 13.13 -13.85 13.05
CA ILE A 34 11.93 -13.05 13.35
C ILE A 34 12.23 -11.57 13.14
N ARG A 35 13.40 -11.11 13.56
CA ARG A 35 13.82 -9.73 13.39
C ARG A 35 13.90 -9.37 11.90
N VAL A 36 14.52 -10.22 11.08
CA VAL A 36 14.63 -10.00 9.64
C VAL A 36 13.25 -9.95 9.01
N ALA A 37 12.36 -10.88 9.34
CA ALA A 37 11.00 -10.89 8.83
C ALA A 37 10.24 -9.62 9.21
N SER A 38 10.40 -9.14 10.45
CA SER A 38 9.78 -7.90 10.93
C SER A 38 10.28 -6.68 10.14
N GLU A 39 11.59 -6.60 9.90
CA GLU A 39 12.18 -5.52 9.11
C GLU A 39 11.68 -5.53 7.68
N MET A 40 11.55 -6.71 7.07
CA MET A 40 10.99 -6.85 5.73
C MET A 40 9.53 -6.39 5.69
N CYS A 41 8.73 -6.74 6.69
CA CYS A 41 7.35 -6.28 6.80
C CYS A 41 7.27 -4.76 6.89
N LEU A 42 8.14 -4.13 7.68
CA LEU A 42 8.16 -2.66 7.79
C LEU A 42 8.52 -2.00 6.46
N THR A 43 9.50 -2.54 5.75
CA THR A 43 9.90 -2.03 4.44
C THR A 43 8.74 -2.13 3.44
N MET A 44 8.07 -3.28 3.41
CA MET A 44 6.92 -3.49 2.52
C MET A 44 5.75 -2.59 2.89
N HIS A 45 5.53 -2.36 4.18
CA HIS A 45 4.50 -1.45 4.64
C HIS A 45 4.78 -0.02 4.18
N ASP A 46 6.04 0.43 4.26
CA ASP A 46 6.42 1.76 3.78
C ASP A 46 6.19 1.90 2.27
N GLU A 47 6.52 0.89 1.50
CA GLU A 47 6.26 0.86 0.06
C GLU A 47 4.76 0.90 -0.23
N LEU A 48 3.97 0.13 0.54
CA LEU A 48 2.51 0.11 0.43
C LEU A 48 1.93 1.50 0.66
N MET A 49 2.38 2.18 1.72
CA MET A 49 1.89 3.52 2.05
C MET A 49 2.28 4.53 0.98
N ALA A 50 3.46 4.40 0.38
CA ALA A 50 3.88 5.25 -0.74
C ALA A 50 2.96 5.07 -1.95
N GLU A 51 2.55 3.85 -2.26
CA GLU A 51 1.61 3.58 -3.36
C GLU A 51 0.22 4.14 -3.05
N VAL A 52 -0.25 4.00 -1.81
CA VAL A 52 -1.52 4.58 -1.37
C VAL A 52 -1.51 6.10 -1.52
N ASP A 53 -0.41 6.75 -1.16
CA ASP A 53 -0.25 8.20 -1.32
C ASP A 53 -0.36 8.62 -2.78
N LYS A 54 0.26 7.86 -3.69
CA LYS A 54 0.17 8.14 -5.13
C LYS A 54 -1.26 8.06 -5.63
N ILE A 55 -1.99 7.04 -5.23
CA ILE A 55 -3.40 6.88 -5.60
C ILE A 55 -4.24 8.04 -5.04
N SER A 56 -4.01 8.41 -3.79
CA SER A 56 -4.72 9.52 -3.15
C SER A 56 -4.52 10.83 -3.92
N ARG A 57 -3.29 11.10 -4.37
CA ARG A 57 -2.98 12.28 -5.17
C ARG A 57 -3.70 12.25 -6.51
N GLU A 58 -3.70 11.11 -7.19
CA GLU A 58 -4.39 10.96 -8.47
C GLU A 58 -5.89 11.20 -8.34
N ILE A 59 -6.50 10.66 -7.28
CA ILE A 59 -7.92 10.86 -7.00
C ILE A 59 -8.23 12.34 -6.76
N LYS A 60 -7.40 13.02 -5.97
CA LYS A 60 -7.58 14.44 -5.69
C LYS A 60 -7.47 15.29 -6.97
N GLU A 61 -6.53 14.96 -7.84
CA GLU A 61 -6.38 15.66 -9.12
C GLU A 61 -7.59 15.44 -10.02
N GLN A 62 -8.10 14.22 -10.06
CA GLN A 62 -9.32 13.91 -10.84
C GLN A 62 -10.54 14.66 -10.29
N GLU A 63 -10.68 14.74 -8.98
CA GLU A 63 -11.77 15.47 -8.34
C GLU A 63 -11.68 16.97 -8.65
N LYS A 64 -10.49 17.57 -8.62
CA LYS A 64 -10.29 18.96 -9.00
C LYS A 64 -10.70 19.21 -10.45
N SER A 65 -10.30 18.32 -11.35
CA SER A 65 -10.66 18.44 -12.77
C SER A 65 -12.16 18.38 -12.97
N LYS A 66 -12.85 17.49 -12.27
CA LYS A 66 -14.31 17.38 -12.35
C LYS A 66 -15.01 18.63 -11.84
N VAL A 67 -14.54 19.20 -10.73
CA VAL A 67 -15.10 20.43 -10.16
C VAL A 67 -14.92 21.58 -11.15
N ILE A 68 -13.75 21.69 -11.75
CA ILE A 68 -13.47 22.75 -12.75
C ILE A 68 -14.39 22.60 -13.96
N GLU A 69 -14.61 21.38 -14.45
CA GLU A 69 -15.54 21.14 -15.57
C GLU A 69 -16.97 21.52 -15.22
N ILE A 70 -17.43 21.18 -14.03
CA ILE A 70 -18.78 21.54 -13.56
C ILE A 70 -18.93 23.06 -13.47
N LEU A 71 -17.92 23.74 -12.93
CA LEU A 71 -17.93 25.19 -12.82
C LEU A 71 -17.96 25.86 -14.20
N LYS A 72 -17.21 25.34 -15.17
CA LYS A 72 -17.23 25.85 -16.54
C LYS A 72 -18.58 25.66 -17.21
N GLU A 73 -19.25 24.55 -16.98
CA GLU A 73 -20.59 24.31 -17.51
C GLU A 73 -21.62 25.25 -16.91
N GLN A 74 -21.48 25.60 -15.63
CA GLN A 74 -22.39 26.51 -14.94
C GLN A 74 -22.25 27.97 -15.43
N ASP A 75 -21.06 28.35 -15.89
CA ASP A 75 -20.79 29.70 -16.38
C ASP A 75 -21.34 29.96 -17.79
N LYS A 76 -21.89 28.95 -18.43
CA LYS A 76 -22.57 29.13 -19.73
C LYS A 76 -24.03 29.49 -19.50
#